data_eefb7845c42a49920ed5656a45a1ea1c
#
_entry.id   eefb7845c42a49920ed5656a45a1ea1c
#
_cell.length_a   1.000
_cell.length_b   1.000
_cell.length_c   1.000
_cell.angle_alpha   90.00
_cell.angle_beta   90.00
_cell.angle_gamma   90.00
#
_symmetry.space_group_name_H-M   'P 1'
#
loop_
_entity.id
_entity.type
_entity.pdbx_description
1 polymer ?
#
loop_
_entity_poly.entity_id
_entity_poly.type
_entity_poly.pdbx_seq_one_letter_code
_entity_poly.pdbx_strand_id
1 'polypeptide(L)'
;SRRYEKLPVSIFKEQEDASKMIVDDIIITANKKINEGKKCVLALAASSACIPVYEDLVKAYENGRLSFKDIEIFSIDEYYPLERNELQTHYRFLKEYIFDLTDIPQENIHCLESSKMDDVAAYCNRYEEQIKLSGGIDILITSGMGSNEPGSPYNSRTRLITMNHTTRVSAASDFF
;
A
#
# COMPACT_ATOMS: atom_id res chain seq x y z
N SER A 1 -25.28 -7.10 19.99
CA SER A 1 -24.75 -5.94 20.71
C SER A 1 -23.58 -5.26 19.97
N ARG A 2 -23.81 -4.83 18.71
CA ARG A 2 -22.77 -4.13 17.88
C ARG A 2 -22.80 -2.60 18.03
N ARG A 3 -23.50 -2.08 19.02
CA ARG A 3 -23.74 -0.62 19.17
C ARG A 3 -22.46 0.21 19.38
N TYR A 4 -21.39 -0.42 19.83
CA TYR A 4 -20.12 0.25 20.16
C TYR A 4 -18.96 -0.19 19.29
N GLU A 5 -19.13 -1.17 18.39
CA GLU A 5 -18.12 -1.54 17.40
C GLU A 5 -18.07 -0.47 16.31
N LYS A 6 -16.95 0.22 16.24
CA LYS A 6 -16.69 1.21 15.17
C LYS A 6 -15.85 0.65 14.04
N LEU A 7 -15.13 -0.45 14.29
CA LEU A 7 -14.33 -1.17 13.31
C LEU A 7 -14.62 -2.66 13.44
N PRO A 8 -14.93 -3.36 12.35
CA PRO A 8 -15.01 -4.81 12.37
C PRO A 8 -13.63 -5.40 12.64
N VAL A 9 -13.56 -6.40 13.52
CA VAL A 9 -12.33 -7.12 13.87
C VAL A 9 -12.57 -8.61 13.66
N SER A 10 -11.65 -9.26 12.92
CA SER A 10 -11.59 -10.70 12.77
C SER A 10 -10.31 -11.22 13.41
N ILE A 11 -10.42 -12.25 14.24
CA ILE A 11 -9.30 -12.88 14.93
C ILE A 11 -9.14 -14.29 14.41
N PHE A 12 -7.95 -14.64 13.98
CA PHE A 12 -7.59 -15.94 13.44
C PHE A 12 -6.58 -16.63 14.37
N LYS A 13 -6.57 -17.95 14.38
CA LYS A 13 -5.55 -18.72 15.08
C LYS A 13 -4.24 -18.75 14.31
N GLU A 14 -4.36 -18.91 13.00
CA GLU A 14 -3.21 -19.02 12.09
C GLU A 14 -3.18 -17.80 11.18
N GLN A 15 -1.98 -17.36 10.87
CA GLN A 15 -1.72 -16.20 10.02
C GLN A 15 -2.19 -16.43 8.59
N GLU A 16 -2.06 -17.66 8.10
CA GLU A 16 -2.48 -18.09 6.77
C GLU A 16 -3.99 -17.89 6.54
N ASP A 17 -4.81 -18.15 7.56
CA ASP A 17 -6.26 -17.96 7.47
C ASP A 17 -6.60 -16.46 7.32
N ALA A 18 -5.90 -15.62 8.05
CA ALA A 18 -6.06 -14.16 7.95
C ALA A 18 -5.64 -13.63 6.58
N SER A 19 -4.46 -14.03 6.11
CA SER A 19 -3.93 -13.64 4.80
C SER A 19 -4.85 -14.10 3.68
N LYS A 20 -5.31 -15.34 3.71
CA LYS A 20 -6.24 -15.89 2.72
C LYS A 20 -7.54 -15.09 2.66
N MET A 21 -8.13 -14.73 3.79
CA MET A 21 -9.34 -13.91 3.80
C MET A 21 -9.12 -12.56 3.10
N ILE A 22 -8.01 -11.89 3.39
CA ILE A 22 -7.66 -10.60 2.77
C ILE A 22 -7.48 -10.77 1.26
N VAL A 23 -6.79 -11.82 0.82
CA VAL A 23 -6.57 -12.10 -0.61
C VAL A 23 -7.87 -12.41 -1.32
N ASP A 24 -8.77 -13.19 -0.71
CA ASP A 24 -10.09 -13.48 -1.28
C ASP A 24 -10.94 -12.20 -1.43
N ASP A 25 -10.91 -11.29 -0.46
CA ASP A 25 -11.59 -9.99 -0.54
C ASP A 25 -11.02 -9.12 -1.67
N ILE A 26 -9.69 -9.13 -1.86
CA ILE A 26 -9.03 -8.42 -2.96
C ILE A 26 -9.47 -8.99 -4.31
N ILE A 27 -9.48 -10.31 -4.46
CA ILE A 27 -9.91 -10.98 -5.69
C ILE A 27 -11.38 -10.66 -6.02
N ILE A 28 -12.27 -10.69 -5.02
CA ILE A 28 -13.67 -10.34 -5.20
C ILE A 28 -13.82 -8.89 -5.65
N THR A 29 -13.12 -7.98 -5.01
CA THR A 29 -13.16 -6.55 -5.34
C THR A 29 -12.58 -6.28 -6.72
N ALA A 30 -11.43 -6.88 -7.05
CA ALA A 30 -10.81 -6.75 -8.37
C ALA A 30 -11.74 -7.25 -9.48
N ASN A 31 -12.29 -8.45 -9.34
CA ASN A 31 -13.21 -9.01 -10.33
C ASN A 31 -14.46 -8.15 -10.51
N LYS A 32 -15.02 -7.60 -9.43
CA LYS A 32 -16.15 -6.68 -9.52
C LYS A 32 -15.80 -5.43 -10.33
N LYS A 33 -14.65 -4.80 -10.05
CA LYS A 33 -14.19 -3.60 -10.75
C LYS A 33 -13.92 -3.86 -12.23
N ILE A 34 -13.24 -4.96 -12.54
CA ILE A 34 -12.94 -5.38 -13.92
C ILE A 34 -14.23 -5.61 -14.71
N ASN A 35 -15.22 -6.26 -14.12
CA ASN A 35 -16.53 -6.46 -14.74
C ASN A 35 -17.29 -5.15 -15.00
N GLU A 36 -16.97 -4.10 -14.22
CA GLU A 36 -17.49 -2.73 -14.45
C GLU A 36 -16.64 -1.93 -15.48
N GLY A 37 -15.63 -2.55 -16.08
CA GLY A 37 -14.68 -1.87 -17.00
C GLY A 37 -13.77 -0.88 -16.30
N LYS A 38 -13.48 -1.09 -15.02
CA LYS A 38 -12.60 -0.25 -14.18
C LYS A 38 -11.42 -1.05 -13.66
N LYS A 39 -10.34 -0.36 -13.33
CA LYS A 39 -9.23 -0.94 -12.59
C LYS A 39 -9.57 -1.03 -11.09
N CYS A 40 -9.00 -2.01 -10.43
CA CYS A 40 -8.99 -2.09 -8.96
C CYS A 40 -7.77 -1.34 -8.42
N VAL A 41 -7.98 -0.46 -7.46
CA VAL A 41 -6.94 0.42 -6.92
C VAL A 41 -6.56 -0.02 -5.51
N LEU A 42 -5.34 -0.48 -5.34
CA LEU A 42 -4.78 -0.90 -4.06
C LEU A 42 -3.80 0.15 -3.53
N ALA A 43 -3.82 0.39 -2.23
CA ALA A 43 -2.76 1.11 -1.53
C ALA A 43 -2.01 0.16 -0.61
N LEU A 44 -0.68 0.11 -0.73
CA LEU A 44 0.17 -0.87 -0.05
C LEU A 44 1.22 -0.20 0.84
N ALA A 45 1.36 -0.74 2.06
CA ALA A 45 2.44 -0.39 2.97
C ALA A 45 3.67 -1.28 2.74
N ALA A 46 4.87 -0.72 2.81
CA ALA A 46 6.10 -1.49 2.93
C ALA A 46 6.33 -1.89 4.39
N SER A 47 5.73 -2.99 4.80
CA SER A 47 5.79 -3.48 6.17
C SER A 47 5.96 -4.99 6.20
N SER A 48 6.85 -5.48 7.07
CA SER A 48 7.07 -6.92 7.28
C SER A 48 5.79 -7.66 7.69
N ALA A 49 4.89 -7.01 8.42
CA ALA A 49 3.60 -7.58 8.79
C ALA A 49 2.67 -7.82 7.58
N CYS A 50 2.90 -7.15 6.46
CA CYS A 50 2.11 -7.31 5.22
C CYS A 50 2.70 -8.40 4.29
N ILE A 51 3.92 -8.88 4.51
CA ILE A 51 4.59 -9.87 3.66
C ILE A 51 3.71 -11.10 3.40
N PRO A 52 3.08 -11.75 4.39
CA PRO A 52 2.27 -12.92 4.13
C PRO A 52 1.10 -12.69 3.18
N VAL A 53 0.51 -11.48 3.24
CA VAL A 53 -0.56 -11.10 2.30
C VAL A 53 0.01 -10.94 0.89
N TYR A 54 1.20 -10.34 0.75
CA TYR A 54 1.85 -10.14 -0.54
C TYR A 54 2.28 -11.47 -1.16
N GLU A 55 2.85 -12.37 -0.38
CA GLU A 55 3.18 -13.72 -0.84
C GLU A 55 1.95 -14.50 -1.31
N ASP A 56 0.83 -14.39 -0.59
CA ASP A 56 -0.41 -15.07 -0.96
C ASP A 56 -1.10 -14.40 -2.18
N LEU A 57 -0.92 -13.10 -2.39
CA LEU A 57 -1.32 -12.42 -3.62
C LEU A 57 -0.52 -12.90 -4.83
N VAL A 58 0.80 -13.07 -4.68
CA VAL A 58 1.67 -13.64 -5.72
C VAL A 58 1.27 -15.08 -6.02
N LYS A 59 1.04 -15.93 -5.01
CA LYS A 59 0.52 -17.28 -5.20
C LYS A 59 -0.83 -17.29 -5.93
N ALA A 60 -1.73 -16.34 -5.62
CA ALA A 60 -3.00 -16.23 -6.32
C ALA A 60 -2.81 -15.89 -7.80
N TYR A 61 -1.84 -15.03 -8.12
CA TYR A 61 -1.43 -14.76 -9.50
C TYR A 61 -0.86 -15.99 -10.19
N GLU A 62 0.13 -16.67 -9.59
CA GLU A 62 0.77 -17.88 -10.13
C GLU A 62 -0.23 -18.99 -10.41
N ASN A 63 -1.25 -19.12 -9.56
CA ASN A 63 -2.34 -20.09 -9.71
C ASN A 63 -3.48 -19.62 -10.64
N GLY A 64 -3.32 -18.48 -11.31
CA GLY A 64 -4.29 -17.95 -12.27
C GLY A 64 -5.60 -17.44 -11.65
N ARG A 65 -5.64 -17.23 -10.31
CA ARG A 65 -6.82 -16.71 -9.62
C ARG A 65 -6.93 -15.18 -9.70
N LEU A 66 -5.83 -14.49 -9.96
CA LEU A 66 -5.73 -13.04 -10.04
C LEU A 66 -4.77 -12.65 -11.15
N SER A 67 -5.06 -11.60 -11.92
CA SER A 67 -4.13 -10.91 -12.79
C SER A 67 -3.98 -9.47 -12.32
N PHE A 68 -2.76 -8.94 -12.37
CA PHE A 68 -2.49 -7.56 -11.97
C PHE A 68 -2.59 -6.56 -13.13
N LYS A 69 -2.96 -7.00 -14.33
CA LYS A 69 -3.07 -6.11 -15.52
C LYS A 69 -4.06 -4.97 -15.33
N ASP A 70 -5.16 -5.25 -14.61
CA ASP A 70 -6.22 -4.28 -14.31
C ASP A 70 -6.21 -3.85 -12.83
N ILE A 71 -5.05 -3.95 -12.18
CA ILE A 71 -4.82 -3.44 -10.83
C ILE A 71 -3.87 -2.24 -10.92
N GLU A 72 -4.19 -1.17 -10.21
CA GLU A 72 -3.28 -0.06 -9.93
C GLU A 72 -2.82 -0.12 -8.49
N ILE A 73 -1.53 0.14 -8.25
CA ILE A 73 -0.94 0.11 -6.90
C ILE A 73 -0.35 1.47 -6.57
N PHE A 74 -0.74 1.99 -5.41
CA PHE A 74 -0.17 3.19 -4.80
C PHE A 74 0.63 2.82 -3.54
N SER A 75 1.85 3.34 -3.37
CA SER A 75 2.54 3.26 -2.08
C SER A 75 1.93 4.26 -1.10
N ILE A 76 1.83 3.90 0.19
CA ILE A 76 1.22 4.81 1.19
C ILE A 76 2.21 5.83 1.75
N ASP A 77 3.50 5.53 1.72
CA ASP A 77 4.55 6.38 2.24
C ASP A 77 5.90 6.10 1.57
N GLU A 78 6.89 6.96 1.81
CA GLU A 78 8.27 6.78 1.41
C GLU A 78 9.19 7.65 2.28
N TYR A 79 10.41 7.20 2.50
CA TYR A 79 11.44 7.98 3.15
C TYR A 79 11.99 9.10 2.23
N TYR A 80 12.18 10.28 2.80
CA TYR A 80 12.72 11.44 2.11
C TYR A 80 13.94 12.02 2.86
N PRO A 81 15.04 12.36 2.18
CA PRO A 81 15.31 12.13 0.74
C PRO A 81 16.03 10.79 0.53
N LEU A 82 15.51 9.91 -0.31
CA LEU A 82 16.20 8.70 -0.74
C LEU A 82 16.09 8.52 -2.26
N GLU A 83 17.12 7.94 -2.87
CA GLU A 83 17.05 7.53 -4.28
C GLU A 83 16.18 6.26 -4.41
N ARG A 84 15.40 6.18 -5.49
CA ARG A 84 14.38 5.13 -5.70
C ARG A 84 14.88 3.70 -5.49
N ASN A 85 16.13 3.43 -5.85
CA ASN A 85 16.69 2.08 -5.84
C ASN A 85 17.53 1.77 -4.59
N GLU A 86 17.56 2.65 -3.60
CA GLU A 86 18.22 2.36 -2.33
C GLU A 86 17.49 1.23 -1.59
N LEU A 87 18.24 0.45 -0.81
CA LEU A 87 17.74 -0.77 -0.16
C LEU A 87 16.59 -0.50 0.80
N GLN A 88 16.57 0.67 1.41
CA GLN A 88 15.62 1.06 2.45
C GLN A 88 14.33 1.68 1.90
N THR A 89 14.21 1.85 0.57
CA THR A 89 13.01 2.45 0.00
C THR A 89 11.81 1.51 0.04
N HIS A 90 10.64 2.06 0.30
CA HIS A 90 9.39 1.32 0.24
C HIS A 90 9.09 0.84 -1.19
N TYR A 91 9.52 1.61 -2.20
CA TYR A 91 9.46 1.16 -3.59
C TYR A 91 10.19 -0.16 -3.79
N ARG A 92 11.44 -0.28 -3.28
CA ARG A 92 12.23 -1.50 -3.44
C ARG A 92 11.60 -2.68 -2.72
N PHE A 93 11.06 -2.46 -1.52
CA PHE A 93 10.32 -3.47 -0.79
C PHE A 93 9.13 -4.01 -1.63
N LEU A 94 8.28 -3.11 -2.12
CA LEU A 94 7.12 -3.51 -2.93
C LEU A 94 7.53 -4.15 -4.26
N LYS A 95 8.65 -3.70 -4.84
CA LYS A 95 9.22 -4.30 -6.05
C LYS A 95 9.59 -5.76 -5.83
N GLU A 96 10.29 -6.05 -4.72
CA GLU A 96 10.74 -7.41 -4.37
C GLU A 96 9.57 -8.35 -4.05
N TYR A 97 8.55 -7.88 -3.33
CA TYR A 97 7.45 -8.73 -2.88
C TYR A 97 6.25 -8.80 -3.83
N ILE A 98 6.09 -7.86 -4.77
CA ILE A 98 4.93 -7.79 -5.66
C ILE A 98 5.31 -7.51 -7.12
N PHE A 99 6.03 -6.40 -7.41
CA PHE A 99 6.08 -5.89 -8.78
C PHE A 99 6.87 -6.80 -9.71
N ASP A 100 7.99 -7.36 -9.26
CA ASP A 100 8.82 -8.27 -10.06
C ASP A 100 8.23 -9.68 -10.15
N LEU A 101 7.23 -10.01 -9.34
CA LEU A 101 6.65 -11.34 -9.21
C LEU A 101 5.26 -11.47 -9.87
N THR A 102 4.73 -10.39 -10.44
CA THR A 102 3.39 -10.34 -11.02
C THR A 102 3.38 -9.72 -12.41
N ASP A 103 2.23 -9.77 -13.08
CA ASP A 103 2.05 -9.17 -14.42
C ASP A 103 1.57 -7.71 -14.37
N ILE A 104 1.84 -6.99 -13.26
CA ILE A 104 1.45 -5.59 -13.13
C ILE A 104 2.17 -4.72 -14.18
N PRO A 105 1.44 -3.95 -15.01
CA PRO A 105 2.06 -3.00 -15.92
C PRO A 105 2.78 -1.88 -15.18
N GLN A 106 3.92 -1.41 -15.71
CA GLN A 106 4.71 -0.34 -15.09
C GLN A 106 3.91 0.95 -14.93
N GLU A 107 3.02 1.26 -15.85
CA GLU A 107 2.13 2.42 -15.82
C GLU A 107 1.07 2.36 -14.70
N ASN A 108 0.85 1.19 -14.12
CA ASN A 108 -0.08 0.97 -13.02
C ASN A 108 0.61 1.04 -11.65
N ILE A 109 1.92 1.29 -11.60
CA ILE A 109 2.71 1.38 -10.37
C ILE A 109 2.93 2.85 -10.04
N HIS A 110 2.31 3.31 -8.97
CA HIS A 110 2.38 4.67 -8.47
C HIS A 110 3.04 4.66 -7.08
N CYS A 111 4.34 4.87 -7.05
CA CYS A 111 5.08 4.99 -5.80
C CYS A 111 5.59 6.41 -5.62
N LEU A 112 5.63 6.86 -4.38
CA LEU A 112 6.29 8.10 -4.02
C LEU A 112 7.77 7.98 -4.35
N GLU A 113 8.35 9.03 -4.95
CA GLU A 113 9.71 9.01 -5.45
C GLU A 113 10.41 10.32 -5.10
N SER A 114 11.21 10.27 -4.04
CA SER A 114 11.81 11.48 -3.45
C SER A 114 12.81 12.19 -4.36
N SER A 115 13.49 11.48 -5.23
CA SER A 115 14.44 12.05 -6.21
C SER A 115 13.78 12.96 -7.26
N LYS A 116 12.47 12.91 -7.40
CA LYS A 116 11.69 13.73 -8.36
C LYS A 116 10.96 14.90 -7.71
N MET A 117 11.31 15.24 -6.47
CA MET A 117 10.61 16.25 -5.70
C MET A 117 11.36 17.59 -5.67
N ASP A 118 11.36 18.35 -6.78
CA ASP A 118 11.83 19.75 -6.76
C ASP A 118 10.97 20.63 -5.85
N ASP A 119 9.64 20.39 -5.88
CA ASP A 119 8.65 20.97 -4.96
C ASP A 119 7.83 19.84 -4.35
N VAL A 120 8.12 19.52 -3.10
CA VAL A 120 7.47 18.42 -2.37
C VAL A 120 5.97 18.63 -2.25
N ALA A 121 5.50 19.84 -2.00
CA ALA A 121 4.08 20.13 -1.86
C ALA A 121 3.33 19.93 -3.19
N ALA A 122 3.89 20.44 -4.27
CA ALA A 122 3.34 20.25 -5.61
C ALA A 122 3.36 18.76 -6.02
N TYR A 123 4.41 18.02 -5.65
CA TYR A 123 4.51 16.60 -5.91
C TYR A 123 3.42 15.82 -5.15
N CYS A 124 3.26 16.06 -3.86
CA CYS A 124 2.21 15.43 -3.05
C CYS A 124 0.81 15.74 -3.59
N ASN A 125 0.55 16.97 -4.03
CA ASN A 125 -0.72 17.34 -4.64
C ASN A 125 -0.98 16.56 -5.95
N ARG A 126 0.02 16.40 -6.81
CA ARG A 126 -0.11 15.58 -8.03
C ARG A 126 -0.38 14.09 -7.70
N TYR A 127 0.23 13.57 -6.64
CA TYR A 127 -0.01 12.21 -6.18
C TYR A 127 -1.46 12.01 -5.76
N GLU A 128 -2.01 12.93 -4.98
CA GLU A 128 -3.43 12.94 -4.59
C GLU A 128 -4.38 13.06 -5.79
N GLU A 129 -4.03 13.89 -6.79
CA GLU A 129 -4.83 13.99 -8.02
C GLU A 129 -4.77 12.68 -8.83
N GLN A 130 -3.62 12.00 -8.87
CA GLN A 130 -3.53 10.70 -9.53
C GLN A 130 -4.43 9.66 -8.85
N ILE A 131 -4.46 9.60 -7.52
CA ILE A 131 -5.40 8.74 -6.78
C ILE A 131 -6.86 9.04 -7.17
N LYS A 132 -7.24 10.31 -7.30
CA LYS A 132 -8.59 10.68 -7.72
C LYS A 132 -8.89 10.27 -9.16
N LEU A 133 -7.94 10.46 -10.07
CA LEU A 133 -8.08 10.06 -11.48
C LEU A 133 -8.26 8.55 -11.64
N SER A 134 -7.60 7.75 -10.79
CA SER A 134 -7.79 6.30 -10.72
C SER A 134 -9.13 5.88 -10.10
N GLY A 135 -9.94 6.83 -9.60
CA GLY A 135 -11.24 6.58 -8.98
C GLY A 135 -11.21 6.41 -7.46
N GLY A 136 -10.08 6.69 -6.82
CA GLY A 136 -9.85 6.51 -5.38
C GLY A 136 -9.34 5.12 -5.04
N ILE A 137 -8.91 4.94 -3.79
CA ILE A 137 -8.41 3.65 -3.28
C ILE A 137 -9.59 2.72 -2.95
N ASP A 138 -9.58 1.52 -3.49
CA ASP A 138 -10.57 0.49 -3.18
C ASP A 138 -10.22 -0.29 -1.91
N ILE A 139 -8.94 -0.68 -1.77
CA ILE A 139 -8.44 -1.43 -0.61
C ILE A 139 -7.09 -0.86 -0.19
N LEU A 140 -6.95 -0.59 1.11
CA LEU A 140 -5.70 -0.25 1.77
C LEU A 140 -5.20 -1.43 2.59
N ILE A 141 -3.96 -1.87 2.34
CA ILE A 141 -3.27 -2.88 3.15
C ILE A 141 -2.17 -2.20 3.95
N THR A 142 -2.29 -2.25 5.26
CA THR A 142 -1.34 -1.63 6.19
C THR A 142 -1.26 -2.40 7.50
N SER A 143 -0.12 -2.30 8.18
CA SER A 143 0.09 -2.91 9.50
C SER A 143 -0.40 -2.05 10.68
N GLY A 144 -1.00 -0.90 10.41
CA GLY A 144 -1.47 0.04 11.43
C GLY A 144 -2.43 1.07 10.85
N MET A 145 -2.73 2.11 11.62
CA MET A 145 -3.64 3.20 11.22
C MET A 145 -3.00 4.22 10.25
N GLY A 146 -1.98 3.79 9.52
CA GLY A 146 -1.23 4.63 8.57
C GLY A 146 -0.01 5.30 9.21
N SER A 147 0.81 5.94 8.36
CA SER A 147 2.08 6.57 8.74
C SER A 147 1.92 8.01 9.27
N ASN A 148 0.75 8.36 9.78
CA ASN A 148 0.50 9.68 10.37
C ASN A 148 1.10 9.78 11.78
N GLU A 149 1.90 10.81 12.00
CA GLU A 149 2.42 11.13 13.33
C GLU A 149 1.29 11.54 14.29
N PRO A 150 1.45 11.28 15.61
CA PRO A 150 0.48 11.71 16.62
C PRO A 150 0.13 13.19 16.49
N GLY A 151 -1.16 13.51 16.58
CA GLY A 151 -1.67 14.87 16.41
C GLY A 151 -1.96 15.28 14.97
N SER A 152 -1.75 14.41 14.00
CA SER A 152 -2.15 14.66 12.61
C SER A 152 -3.66 14.83 12.49
N PRO A 153 -4.16 15.85 11.77
CA PRO A 153 -5.59 16.01 11.52
C PRO A 153 -6.19 14.82 10.77
N TYR A 154 -7.45 14.51 11.08
CA TYR A 154 -8.18 13.41 10.42
C TYR A 154 -8.25 13.54 8.89
N ASN A 155 -8.33 14.76 8.39
CA ASN A 155 -8.38 15.07 6.97
C ASN A 155 -6.99 15.34 6.35
N SER A 156 -5.92 14.86 6.97
CA SER A 156 -4.57 14.96 6.43
C SER A 156 -4.48 14.27 5.06
N ARG A 157 -3.71 14.90 4.18
CA ARG A 157 -3.40 14.39 2.84
C ARG A 157 -1.92 14.04 2.75
N THR A 158 -1.52 13.48 1.61
CA THR A 158 -0.10 13.22 1.30
C THR A 158 0.72 14.49 1.49
N ARG A 159 1.75 14.40 2.30
CA ARG A 159 2.62 15.53 2.68
C ARG A 159 3.95 15.06 3.23
N LEU A 160 4.93 15.93 3.18
CA LEU A 160 6.17 15.72 3.94
C LEU A 160 5.89 15.89 5.44
N ILE A 161 6.38 14.96 6.24
CA ILE A 161 6.35 15.04 7.70
C ILE A 161 7.75 14.88 8.27
N THR A 162 7.95 15.37 9.49
CA THR A 162 9.13 15.05 10.29
C THR A 162 8.75 14.00 11.31
N MET A 163 9.39 12.84 11.25
CA MET A 163 9.13 11.77 12.22
C MET A 163 9.54 12.21 13.63
N ASN A 164 8.72 11.92 14.63
CA ASN A 164 9.05 12.12 16.03
C ASN A 164 10.14 11.14 16.50
N HIS A 165 10.64 11.33 17.73
CA HIS A 165 11.71 10.50 18.26
C HIS A 165 11.36 9.00 18.31
N THR A 166 10.16 8.66 18.76
CA THR A 166 9.71 7.26 18.87
C THR A 166 9.63 6.60 17.51
N THR A 167 9.04 7.28 16.53
CA THR A 167 8.94 6.78 15.15
C THR A 167 10.32 6.59 14.53
N ARG A 168 11.25 7.54 14.74
CA ARG A 168 12.64 7.41 14.24
C ARG A 168 13.37 6.21 14.86
N VAL A 169 13.20 5.97 16.16
CA VAL A 169 13.81 4.81 16.83
C VAL A 169 13.23 3.51 16.27
N SER A 170 11.93 3.43 16.06
CA SER A 170 11.30 2.25 15.46
C SER A 170 11.75 2.03 14.00
N ALA A 171 11.85 3.09 13.22
CA ALA A 171 12.28 3.03 11.82
C ALA A 171 13.79 2.77 11.66
N ALA A 172 14.60 2.96 12.71
CA ALA A 172 16.05 2.77 12.63
C ALA A 172 16.45 1.36 12.20
N SER A 173 15.65 0.35 12.51
CA SER A 173 15.88 -1.04 12.08
C SER A 173 15.78 -1.24 10.56
N ASP A 174 15.16 -0.31 9.84
CA ASP A 174 15.05 -0.39 8.38
C ASP A 174 16.37 0.05 7.70
N PHE A 175 17.30 0.65 8.47
CA PHE A 175 18.55 1.24 7.96
C PHE A 175 19.81 0.51 8.42
N PHE A 176 19.71 -0.59 9.20
CA PHE A 176 20.85 -1.34 9.74
C PHE A 176 20.69 -2.86 9.61
#